data_88cf500fe044a6bdc476579fa9c326ae
#
_entry.id   88cf500fe044a6bdc476579fa9c326ae
#
_cell.length_a   1.000
_cell.length_b   1.000
_cell.length_c   1.000
_cell.angle_alpha   90.00
_cell.angle_beta   90.00
_cell.angle_gamma   90.00
#
_symmetry.space_group_name_H-M   'P 1'
#
loop_
_entity.id
_entity.type
_entity.pdbx_description
1 polymer ?
#
loop_
_entity_poly.entity_id
_entity_poly.type
_entity_poly.pdbx_seq_one_letter_code
_entity_poly.pdbx_strand_id
1 'polypeptide(L)' 'MTLADRLCALRADRGLTQKAVYTAIGVSPIVYQRYEYGRYPAYEQLIALADFFDVSLDYLVGRSEDPVRR' A
#
# COMPACT_ATOMS: atom_id res chain seq x y z
N MET A 1 1.19 -2.39 -13.41
CA MET A 1 0.28 -1.95 -12.33
C MET A 1 0.98 -0.86 -11.53
N THR A 2 0.27 0.23 -11.23
CA THR A 2 0.83 1.30 -10.42
C THR A 2 0.73 0.98 -8.93
N LEU A 3 1.42 1.77 -8.09
CA LEU A 3 1.28 1.65 -6.64
C LEU A 3 -0.19 1.84 -6.22
N ALA A 4 -0.87 2.86 -6.78
CA ALA A 4 -2.27 3.11 -6.46
C ALA A 4 -3.15 1.91 -6.78
N ASP A 5 -2.98 1.32 -7.95
CA ASP A 5 -3.72 0.10 -8.35
C ASP A 5 -3.43 -1.04 -7.39
N ARG A 6 -2.16 -1.22 -7.02
CA ARG A 6 -1.75 -2.30 -6.14
C ARG A 6 -2.33 -2.14 -4.74
N LEU A 7 -2.35 -0.91 -4.21
CA LEU A 7 -2.95 -0.63 -2.90
C LEU A 7 -4.43 -0.99 -2.89
N CYS A 8 -5.16 -0.55 -3.90
CA CYS A 8 -6.59 -0.86 -4.02
C CYS A 8 -6.82 -2.37 -4.14
N ALA A 9 -6.01 -3.06 -4.95
CA ALA A 9 -6.14 -4.50 -5.14
C ALA A 9 -5.84 -5.27 -3.86
N LEU A 10 -4.76 -4.92 -3.16
CA LEU A 10 -4.40 -5.59 -1.90
C LEU A 10 -5.47 -5.39 -0.84
N ARG A 11 -5.99 -4.17 -0.74
CA ARG A 11 -7.05 -3.87 0.22
C ARG A 11 -8.32 -4.65 -0.08
N ALA A 12 -8.74 -4.66 -1.35
CA ALA A 12 -9.93 -5.39 -1.78
C ALA A 12 -9.79 -6.89 -1.56
N ASP A 13 -8.65 -7.47 -1.91
CA ASP A 13 -8.39 -8.90 -1.75
C ASP A 13 -8.50 -9.35 -0.29
N ARG A 14 -8.20 -8.47 0.64
CA ARG A 14 -8.21 -8.78 2.07
C ARG A 14 -9.45 -8.27 2.79
N GLY A 15 -10.40 -7.69 2.07
CA GLY A 15 -11.62 -7.17 2.65
C GLY A 15 -11.38 -6.02 3.64
N LEU A 16 -10.33 -5.22 3.41
CA LEU A 16 -9.96 -4.16 4.34
C LEU A 16 -10.53 -2.82 3.90
N THR A 17 -10.93 -2.00 4.89
CA THR A 17 -11.33 -0.63 4.65
C THR A 17 -10.08 0.25 4.52
N GLN A 18 -10.24 1.44 3.91
CA GLN A 18 -9.16 2.43 3.91
C GLN A 18 -8.75 2.76 5.35
N LYS A 19 -9.72 2.89 6.26
CA LYS A 19 -9.46 3.20 7.67
C LYS A 19 -8.54 2.18 8.33
N ALA A 20 -8.75 0.89 8.06
CA ALA A 20 -7.90 -0.15 8.62
C ALA A 20 -6.44 0.07 8.22
N VAL A 21 -6.21 0.44 6.97
CA VAL A 21 -4.85 0.65 6.45
C VAL A 21 -4.24 1.93 6.98
N TYR A 22 -4.92 3.09 6.85
CA TYR A 22 -4.29 4.34 7.27
C TYR A 22 -4.07 4.43 8.78
N THR A 23 -4.93 3.77 9.55
CA THR A 23 -4.73 3.69 11.01
C THR A 23 -3.49 2.86 11.33
N ALA A 24 -3.30 1.75 10.64
CA ALA A 24 -2.17 0.86 10.88
C ALA A 24 -0.84 1.51 10.53
N ILE A 25 -0.78 2.28 9.45
CA ILE A 25 0.49 2.92 9.04
C ILE A 25 0.66 4.33 9.60
N GLY A 26 -0.33 4.85 10.34
CA GLY A 26 -0.19 6.10 11.07
C GLY A 26 -0.27 7.36 10.22
N VAL A 27 -1.06 7.36 9.15
CA VAL A 27 -1.28 8.56 8.33
C VAL A 27 -2.73 9.00 8.41
N SER A 28 -3.00 10.26 8.02
CA SER A 28 -4.36 10.78 8.02
C SER A 28 -5.20 10.17 6.89
N PRO A 29 -6.54 10.19 7.02
CA PRO A 29 -7.43 9.69 5.98
C PRO A 29 -7.18 10.35 4.62
N ILE A 30 -7.03 11.69 4.61
CA ILE A 30 -6.83 12.43 3.37
C ILE A 30 -5.51 12.05 2.70
N VAL A 31 -4.44 11.91 3.48
CA VAL A 31 -3.14 11.52 2.96
C VAL A 31 -3.21 10.13 2.34
N TYR A 32 -3.83 9.18 3.03
CA TYR A 32 -3.94 7.81 2.49
C TYR A 32 -4.78 7.77 1.21
N GLN A 33 -5.89 8.52 1.18
CA GLN A 33 -6.73 8.59 -0.02
C GLN A 33 -5.92 9.06 -1.23
N ARG A 34 -5.03 10.02 -1.04
CA ARG A 34 -4.16 10.51 -2.12
C ARG A 34 -3.23 9.43 -2.64
N TYR A 35 -2.77 8.51 -1.77
CA TYR A 35 -1.96 7.37 -2.21
C TYR A 35 -2.74 6.48 -3.18
N GLU A 36 -4.02 6.25 -2.89
CA GLU A 36 -4.87 5.43 -3.77
C GLU A 36 -5.28 6.17 -5.05
N TYR A 37 -5.09 7.48 -5.11
CA TYR A 37 -5.31 8.28 -6.32
C TYR A 37 -4.04 8.51 -7.13
N GLY A 38 -2.90 8.02 -6.68
CA GLY A 38 -1.68 8.08 -7.48
C GLY A 38 -0.54 8.89 -6.88
N ARG A 39 -0.72 9.53 -5.73
CA ARG A 39 0.37 10.22 -5.05
C ARG A 39 1.29 9.20 -4.40
N TYR A 40 2.61 9.35 -4.60
CA TYR A 40 3.57 8.45 -3.99
C TYR A 40 3.81 8.80 -2.53
N PRO A 41 3.78 7.80 -1.63
CA PRO A 41 4.17 7.99 -0.23
C PRO A 41 5.66 8.26 -0.11
N ALA A 42 6.06 8.84 1.01
CA ALA A 42 7.46 8.91 1.39
C ALA A 42 7.99 7.50 1.69
N TYR A 43 9.31 7.38 1.75
CA TYR A 43 9.99 6.09 1.94
C TYR A 43 9.48 5.32 3.16
N GLU A 44 9.32 6.00 4.29
CA GLU A 44 8.87 5.36 5.53
C GLU A 44 7.48 4.78 5.40
N GLN A 45 6.59 5.47 4.70
CA GLN A 45 5.22 5.00 4.50
C GLN A 45 5.17 3.85 3.48
N LEU A 46 6.06 3.85 2.49
CA LEU A 46 6.17 2.71 1.57
C LEU A 46 6.56 1.45 2.32
N ILE A 47 7.55 1.55 3.20
CA ILE A 47 7.98 0.42 4.03
C ILE A 47 6.84 -0.04 4.94
N ALA A 48 6.15 0.91 5.58
CA ALA A 48 5.04 0.59 6.47
C ALA A 48 3.92 -0.14 5.72
N LEU A 49 3.62 0.27 4.49
CA LEU A 49 2.61 -0.38 3.66
C LEU A 49 3.05 -1.80 3.26
N ALA A 50 4.30 -1.97 2.85
CA ALA A 50 4.83 -3.30 2.51
C ALA A 50 4.80 -4.23 3.73
N ASP A 51 5.16 -3.73 4.90
CA ASP A 51 5.10 -4.48 6.14
C ASP A 51 3.66 -4.85 6.50
N PHE A 52 2.75 -3.89 6.40
CA PHE A 52 1.34 -4.11 6.72
C PHE A 52 0.72 -5.20 5.85
N PHE A 53 0.96 -5.13 4.54
CA PHE A 53 0.41 -6.11 3.59
C PHE A 53 1.27 -7.37 3.50
N ASP A 54 2.44 -7.38 4.13
CA ASP A 54 3.40 -8.50 4.10
C ASP A 54 3.78 -8.89 2.67
N VAL A 55 4.18 -7.89 1.90
CA VAL A 55 4.62 -8.05 0.52
C VAL A 55 5.97 -7.36 0.32
N SER A 56 6.68 -7.71 -0.77
CA SER A 56 7.92 -7.03 -1.12
C SER A 56 7.64 -5.60 -1.59
N LEU A 57 8.62 -4.72 -1.44
CA LEU A 57 8.53 -3.35 -1.98
C LEU A 57 8.34 -3.37 -3.48
N ASP A 58 9.07 -4.24 -4.20
CA ASP A 58 8.96 -4.34 -5.65
C ASP A 58 7.54 -4.72 -6.07
N TYR A 59 6.91 -5.65 -5.36
CA TYR A 59 5.52 -6.01 -5.63
C TYR A 59 4.59 -4.83 -5.36
N LEU A 60 4.79 -4.16 -4.23
CA LEU A 60 3.94 -3.03 -3.84
C LEU A 60 3.95 -1.92 -4.89
N VAL A 61 5.12 -1.56 -5.41
CA VAL A 61 5.24 -0.48 -6.39
C VAL A 61 5.02 -0.93 -7.84
N GLY A 62 4.69 -2.18 -8.06
CA GLY A 62 4.35 -2.71 -9.38
C GLY A 62 5.53 -3.13 -10.24
N ARG A 63 6.72 -3.23 -9.66
CA ARG A 63 7.93 -3.67 -10.40
C ARG A 63 8.04 -5.18 -10.52
N SER A 64 7.30 -5.92 -9.70
CA SER A 64 7.32 -7.38 -9.67
C SER A 64 5.91 -7.90 -9.48
N GLU A 65 5.62 -9.06 -10.05
CA GLU A 65 4.38 -9.78 -9.80
C GLU A 65 4.54 -10.79 -8.65
N ASP A 66 5.73 -10.90 -8.08
CA ASP A 66 6.01 -11.81 -6.98
C ASP A 66 5.90 -11.08 -5.64
N PRO A 67 4.87 -11.37 -4.81
CA PRO A 67 4.70 -10.69 -3.53
C PRO A 67 5.68 -11.14 -2.45
N VAL A 68 6.43 -12.20 -2.67
CA VAL A 68 7.26 -12.80 -1.64
C VAL A 68 8.34 -11.83 -1.17
N ARG A 69 8.42 -11.65 0.14
CA ARG A 69 9.44 -10.82 0.78
C ARG A 69 10.75 -11.58 0.84
N ARG A 70 11.84 -10.85 0.58
CA ARG A 70 13.18 -11.46 0.58
C ARG A 70 14.13 -10.68 1.47
#